data_a35fee7b7a6a92b20c22552efb89c97d
#
_entry.id   a35fee7b7a6a92b20c22552efb89c97d
#
_cell.length_a   1.000
_cell.length_b   1.000
_cell.length_c   1.000
_cell.angle_alpha   90.00
_cell.angle_beta   90.00
_cell.angle_gamma   90.00
#
_symmetry.space_group_name_H-M   'P 1'
#
loop_
_entity.id
_entity.type
_entity.pdbx_description
1 polymer ?
#
loop_
_entity_poly.entity_id
_entity_poly.type
_entity_poly.pdbx_seq_one_letter_code
_entity_poly.pdbx_strand_id
1 'polypeptide(L)'
;MDNQQSNDYGQQNFTLPHDVVPLPSQGIFYKNKKKSIKVGYLTASDENILMGGAKDLTLNLLRSKIYEPDIRVEELIEGDVEAILIFLRNTAFGPEIMLNLTDPVTKKPFQANVLLDQLSIVNGQQPSEDGTFSINLPKSQATIKAKPLSYGEIMELSRMAETYPQGRVVPRVTWRMNKEIVEVNGTTDKTEIAKFVESMPIFDSKTYRKFMDDNEPKLDMSRVVIA
;
A
#
# COMPACT_ATOMS: atom_id res chain seq x y z
N MET A 1 -30.10 -56.96 -12.60
CA MET A 1 -29.02 -56.48 -13.49
C MET A 1 -29.15 -54.98 -13.52
N ASP A 2 -28.60 -54.35 -12.48
CA ASP A 2 -28.64 -52.87 -12.32
C ASP A 2 -27.39 -52.25 -12.94
N ASN A 3 -27.63 -51.48 -13.98
CA ASN A 3 -26.60 -50.72 -14.67
C ASN A 3 -26.42 -49.39 -13.96
N GLN A 4 -25.53 -49.31 -12.99
CA GLN A 4 -25.04 -48.04 -12.46
C GLN A 4 -23.99 -47.47 -13.42
N GLN A 5 -24.42 -46.58 -14.30
CA GLN A 5 -23.53 -45.65 -14.99
C GLN A 5 -23.08 -44.58 -13.99
N SER A 6 -21.86 -44.70 -13.48
CA SER A 6 -21.17 -43.63 -12.77
C SER A 6 -20.87 -42.48 -13.74
N ASN A 7 -21.58 -41.37 -13.61
CA ASN A 7 -21.23 -40.10 -14.25
C ASN A 7 -19.93 -39.57 -13.63
N ASP A 8 -18.82 -39.94 -14.24
CA ASP A 8 -17.51 -39.32 -13.98
C ASP A 8 -17.44 -38.00 -14.79
N TYR A 9 -18.09 -36.95 -14.29
CA TYR A 9 -17.77 -35.61 -14.76
C TYR A 9 -16.44 -35.24 -14.15
N GLY A 10 -15.37 -35.50 -14.91
CA GLY A 10 -14.02 -35.06 -14.56
C GLY A 10 -14.05 -33.59 -14.16
N GLN A 11 -13.67 -33.28 -12.92
CA GLN A 11 -13.40 -31.94 -12.46
C GLN A 11 -12.28 -31.36 -13.34
N GLN A 12 -12.64 -30.63 -14.36
CA GLN A 12 -11.70 -29.78 -15.07
C GLN A 12 -11.27 -28.73 -14.05
N ASN A 13 -10.09 -28.89 -13.47
CA ASN A 13 -9.44 -27.88 -12.67
C ASN A 13 -9.14 -26.68 -13.58
N PHE A 14 -10.07 -25.76 -13.69
CA PHE A 14 -9.83 -24.47 -14.33
C PHE A 14 -8.80 -23.72 -13.49
N THR A 15 -7.57 -23.71 -13.95
CA THR A 15 -6.56 -22.81 -13.38
C THR A 15 -6.92 -21.39 -13.78
N LEU A 16 -7.33 -20.59 -12.81
CA LEU A 16 -7.62 -19.18 -13.06
C LEU A 16 -6.36 -18.46 -13.57
N PRO A 17 -6.49 -17.64 -14.61
CA PRO A 17 -5.35 -16.91 -15.15
C PRO A 17 -4.76 -15.98 -14.06
N HIS A 18 -3.43 -15.92 -14.03
CA HIS A 18 -2.68 -15.11 -13.10
C HIS A 18 -1.36 -14.66 -13.72
N ASP A 19 -0.80 -13.58 -13.21
CA ASP A 19 0.53 -13.10 -13.55
C ASP A 19 1.41 -12.92 -12.31
N VAL A 20 2.71 -12.75 -12.57
CA VAL A 20 3.69 -12.43 -11.54
C VAL A 20 3.89 -10.93 -11.47
N VAL A 21 3.44 -10.32 -10.38
CA VAL A 21 3.52 -8.88 -10.14
C VAL A 21 4.79 -8.56 -9.37
N PRO A 22 5.71 -7.74 -9.91
CA PRO A 22 6.87 -7.27 -9.18
C PRO A 22 6.45 -6.31 -8.08
N LEU A 23 7.06 -6.46 -6.89
CA LEU A 23 6.79 -5.59 -5.74
C LEU A 23 7.76 -4.40 -5.75
N PRO A 24 7.30 -3.15 -5.64
CA PRO A 24 8.14 -1.96 -5.48
C PRO A 24 9.19 -2.10 -4.38
N SER A 25 8.85 -2.73 -3.27
CA SER A 25 9.75 -2.99 -2.14
C SER A 25 10.90 -3.94 -2.43
N GLN A 26 10.87 -4.69 -3.55
CA GLN A 26 11.82 -5.78 -3.84
C GLN A 26 11.95 -6.79 -2.69
N GLY A 27 10.92 -6.92 -1.86
CA GLY A 27 10.87 -7.85 -0.74
C GLY A 27 11.75 -7.49 0.46
N ILE A 28 12.32 -6.28 0.53
CA ILE A 28 13.26 -5.89 1.58
C ILE A 28 12.63 -5.96 2.98
N PHE A 29 11.33 -5.64 3.08
CA PHE A 29 10.59 -5.59 4.35
C PHE A 29 10.02 -6.94 4.79
N TYR A 30 10.13 -7.99 3.97
CA TYR A 30 9.53 -9.30 4.24
C TYR A 30 10.55 -10.35 4.66
N LYS A 31 10.15 -11.22 5.56
CA LYS A 31 11.01 -12.32 6.05
C LYS A 31 11.44 -13.27 4.93
N ASN A 32 10.54 -13.53 3.99
CA ASN A 32 10.78 -14.42 2.83
C ASN A 32 11.51 -13.73 1.67
N LYS A 33 11.78 -12.41 1.77
CA LYS A 33 12.47 -11.61 0.75
C LYS A 33 11.88 -11.75 -0.66
N LYS A 34 10.57 -12.02 -0.78
CA LYS A 34 9.90 -12.14 -2.08
C LYS A 34 9.84 -10.82 -2.81
N LYS A 35 10.39 -10.79 -4.02
CA LYS A 35 10.46 -9.61 -4.90
C LYS A 35 9.23 -9.46 -5.80
N SER A 36 8.46 -10.52 -5.95
CA SER A 36 7.26 -10.59 -6.77
C SER A 36 6.30 -11.62 -6.22
N ILE A 37 5.02 -11.49 -6.54
CA ILE A 37 3.97 -12.40 -6.12
C ILE A 37 3.05 -12.78 -7.28
N LYS A 38 2.42 -13.95 -7.19
CA LYS A 38 1.39 -14.38 -8.14
C LYS A 38 0.05 -13.77 -7.78
N VAL A 39 -0.54 -13.04 -8.73
CA VAL A 39 -1.83 -12.38 -8.55
C VAL A 39 -2.80 -12.85 -9.64
N GLY A 40 -3.94 -13.42 -9.23
CA GLY A 40 -5.02 -13.82 -10.12
C GLY A 40 -5.77 -12.63 -10.70
N TYR A 41 -6.33 -12.80 -11.89
CA TYR A 41 -7.15 -11.78 -12.54
C TYR A 41 -8.51 -11.63 -11.84
N LEU A 42 -9.12 -10.45 -11.97
CA LEU A 42 -10.50 -10.23 -11.54
C LEU A 42 -11.45 -11.08 -12.43
N THR A 43 -12.45 -11.64 -11.79
CA THR A 43 -13.49 -12.45 -12.43
C THR A 43 -14.84 -11.78 -12.34
N ALA A 44 -15.83 -12.21 -13.11
CA ALA A 44 -17.20 -11.72 -12.99
C ALA A 44 -17.79 -11.88 -11.57
N SER A 45 -17.32 -12.88 -10.79
CA SER A 45 -17.72 -13.04 -9.40
C SER A 45 -17.15 -11.91 -8.50
N ASP A 46 -15.96 -11.42 -8.81
CA ASP A 46 -15.34 -10.31 -8.07
C ASP A 46 -16.09 -8.99 -8.33
N GLU A 47 -16.67 -8.82 -9.52
CA GLU A 47 -17.50 -7.65 -9.83
C GLU A 47 -18.70 -7.53 -8.89
N ASN A 48 -19.34 -8.66 -8.52
CA ASN A 48 -20.40 -8.66 -7.53
C ASN A 48 -19.91 -8.20 -6.14
N ILE A 49 -18.69 -8.59 -5.76
CA ILE A 49 -18.07 -8.17 -4.51
C ILE A 49 -17.81 -6.65 -4.54
N LEU A 50 -17.25 -6.15 -5.66
CA LEU A 50 -16.95 -4.72 -5.85
C LEU A 50 -18.20 -3.84 -5.78
N MET A 51 -19.33 -4.33 -6.30
CA MET A 51 -20.61 -3.61 -6.26
C MET A 51 -21.31 -3.68 -4.89
N GLY A 52 -20.97 -4.65 -4.05
CA GLY A 52 -21.67 -4.95 -2.79
C GLY A 52 -21.40 -3.99 -1.63
N GLY A 53 -20.43 -3.07 -1.73
CA GLY A 53 -20.13 -2.06 -0.69
C GLY A 53 -19.70 -2.65 0.67
N ALA A 54 -19.19 -3.87 0.71
CA ALA A 54 -18.81 -4.55 1.95
C ALA A 54 -17.67 -3.82 2.67
N LYS A 55 -17.68 -3.82 4.00
CA LYS A 55 -16.52 -3.41 4.80
C LYS A 55 -15.32 -4.30 4.46
N ASP A 56 -14.13 -3.69 4.47
CA ASP A 56 -12.86 -4.37 4.15
C ASP A 56 -12.81 -5.01 2.74
N LEU A 57 -13.57 -4.44 1.78
CA LEU A 57 -13.67 -4.91 0.40
C LEU A 57 -12.29 -5.18 -0.22
N THR A 58 -11.40 -4.19 -0.15
CA THR A 58 -10.03 -4.26 -0.72
C THR A 58 -9.24 -5.41 -0.10
N LEU A 59 -9.28 -5.58 1.22
CA LEU A 59 -8.58 -6.66 1.90
C LEU A 59 -9.08 -8.04 1.46
N ASN A 60 -10.39 -8.22 1.40
CA ASN A 60 -11.00 -9.48 0.99
C ASN A 60 -10.70 -9.81 -0.47
N LEU A 61 -10.73 -8.81 -1.34
CA LEU A 61 -10.34 -8.96 -2.75
C LEU A 61 -8.89 -9.39 -2.87
N LEU A 62 -7.96 -8.68 -2.23
CA LEU A 62 -6.53 -8.99 -2.27
C LEU A 62 -6.24 -10.41 -1.74
N ARG A 63 -6.86 -10.81 -0.63
CA ARG A 63 -6.73 -12.17 -0.07
C ARG A 63 -7.19 -13.25 -1.05
N SER A 64 -8.20 -12.96 -1.86
CA SER A 64 -8.71 -13.92 -2.86
C SER A 64 -7.83 -13.99 -4.11
N LYS A 65 -7.05 -12.94 -4.40
CA LYS A 65 -6.26 -12.82 -5.65
C LYS A 65 -4.77 -13.09 -5.47
N ILE A 66 -4.23 -13.01 -4.27
CA ILE A 66 -2.83 -13.32 -4.00
C ILE A 66 -2.68 -14.82 -3.78
N TYR A 67 -1.95 -15.49 -4.69
CA TYR A 67 -1.75 -16.95 -4.69
C TYR A 67 -0.42 -17.36 -4.05
N GLU A 68 -0.05 -16.67 -2.97
CA GLU A 68 1.18 -16.93 -2.22
C GLU A 68 0.84 -17.34 -0.78
N PRO A 69 1.03 -18.62 -0.42
CA PRO A 69 0.62 -19.12 0.90
C PRO A 69 1.47 -18.57 2.05
N ASP A 70 2.66 -18.05 1.76
CA ASP A 70 3.63 -17.53 2.71
C ASP A 70 3.63 -15.99 2.78
N ILE A 71 2.66 -15.32 2.16
CA ILE A 71 2.45 -13.87 2.23
C ILE A 71 1.02 -13.59 2.72
N ARG A 72 0.92 -12.77 3.76
CA ARG A 72 -0.34 -12.22 4.21
C ARG A 72 -0.48 -10.78 3.71
N VAL A 73 -1.66 -10.43 3.21
CA VAL A 73 -1.94 -9.08 2.67
C VAL A 73 -1.62 -8.00 3.70
N GLU A 74 -1.92 -8.27 4.97
CA GLU A 74 -1.71 -7.35 6.08
C GLU A 74 -0.22 -7.06 6.35
N GLU A 75 0.67 -7.93 5.91
CA GLU A 75 2.12 -7.77 6.07
C GLU A 75 2.76 -6.97 4.93
N LEU A 76 2.05 -6.82 3.79
CA LEU A 76 2.52 -6.02 2.66
C LEU A 76 2.58 -4.54 3.05
N ILE A 77 3.60 -3.83 2.58
CA ILE A 77 3.65 -2.36 2.71
C ILE A 77 2.65 -1.70 1.74
N GLU A 78 2.27 -0.45 2.04
CA GLU A 78 1.27 0.31 1.28
C GLU A 78 1.59 0.36 -0.22
N GLY A 79 2.83 0.67 -0.59
CA GLY A 79 3.22 0.78 -2.00
C GLY A 79 3.16 -0.54 -2.78
N ASP A 80 3.38 -1.69 -2.13
CA ASP A 80 3.23 -2.99 -2.75
C ASP A 80 1.75 -3.35 -2.96
N VAL A 81 0.89 -3.02 -1.98
CA VAL A 81 -0.57 -3.15 -2.12
C VAL A 81 -1.09 -2.29 -3.27
N GLU A 82 -0.63 -1.05 -3.38
CA GLU A 82 -0.97 -0.13 -4.46
C GLU A 82 -0.60 -0.69 -5.85
N ALA A 83 0.61 -1.24 -5.98
CA ALA A 83 1.06 -1.87 -7.21
C ALA A 83 0.18 -3.07 -7.62
N ILE A 84 -0.24 -3.90 -6.66
CA ILE A 84 -1.16 -5.01 -6.90
C ILE A 84 -2.54 -4.51 -7.33
N LEU A 85 -3.07 -3.48 -6.69
CA LEU A 85 -4.37 -2.89 -7.05
C LEU A 85 -4.35 -2.28 -8.46
N ILE A 86 -3.25 -1.61 -8.84
CA ILE A 86 -3.05 -1.07 -10.19
C ILE A 86 -2.97 -2.21 -11.21
N PHE A 87 -2.25 -3.30 -10.91
CA PHE A 87 -2.24 -4.48 -11.75
C PHE A 87 -3.65 -5.07 -11.96
N LEU A 88 -4.39 -5.29 -10.88
CA LEU A 88 -5.77 -5.80 -10.94
C LEU A 88 -6.68 -4.89 -11.77
N ARG A 89 -6.56 -3.58 -11.58
CA ARG A 89 -7.31 -2.59 -12.36
C ARG A 89 -6.94 -2.63 -13.85
N ASN A 90 -5.63 -2.66 -14.16
CA ASN A 90 -5.16 -2.65 -15.54
C ASN A 90 -5.55 -3.89 -16.31
N THR A 91 -5.52 -5.07 -15.66
CA THR A 91 -5.94 -6.33 -16.29
C THR A 91 -7.45 -6.42 -16.51
N ALA A 92 -8.26 -5.76 -15.69
CA ALA A 92 -9.72 -5.78 -15.79
C ALA A 92 -10.27 -4.70 -16.74
N PHE A 93 -9.69 -3.50 -16.77
CA PHE A 93 -10.26 -2.32 -17.42
C PHE A 93 -9.31 -1.66 -18.44
N GLY A 94 -8.12 -2.22 -18.65
CA GLY A 94 -7.06 -1.62 -19.46
C GLY A 94 -6.25 -0.57 -18.68
N PRO A 95 -5.07 -0.16 -19.18
CA PRO A 95 -4.14 0.73 -18.45
C PRO A 95 -4.56 2.21 -18.48
N GLU A 96 -5.45 2.61 -19.36
CA GLU A 96 -5.83 4.01 -19.53
C GLU A 96 -6.82 4.47 -18.47
N ILE A 97 -6.57 5.63 -17.89
CA ILE A 97 -7.54 6.37 -17.06
C ILE A 97 -7.71 7.77 -17.63
N MET A 98 -8.96 8.15 -17.91
CA MET A 98 -9.31 9.53 -18.26
C MET A 98 -9.59 10.30 -16.96
N LEU A 99 -8.81 11.34 -16.71
CA LEU A 99 -8.98 12.26 -15.60
C LEU A 99 -9.60 13.57 -16.05
N ASN A 100 -10.59 14.04 -15.31
CA ASN A 100 -11.14 15.39 -15.46
C ASN A 100 -10.40 16.31 -14.47
N LEU A 101 -9.54 17.15 -14.99
CA LEU A 101 -8.67 18.03 -14.20
C LEU A 101 -9.11 19.50 -14.40
N THR A 102 -8.67 20.35 -13.46
CA THR A 102 -8.85 21.80 -13.58
C THR A 102 -7.48 22.46 -13.57
N ASP A 103 -7.18 23.23 -14.59
CA ASP A 103 -5.96 24.00 -14.69
C ASP A 103 -5.87 24.97 -13.48
N PRO A 104 -4.82 24.90 -12.67
CA PRO A 104 -4.71 25.73 -11.47
C PRO A 104 -4.55 27.23 -11.77
N VAL A 105 -4.10 27.59 -12.98
CA VAL A 105 -3.89 28.98 -13.39
C VAL A 105 -5.13 29.54 -14.08
N THR A 106 -5.61 28.88 -15.13
CA THR A 106 -6.75 29.36 -15.94
C THR A 106 -8.10 29.01 -15.37
N LYS A 107 -8.15 28.08 -14.39
CA LYS A 107 -9.39 27.51 -13.78
C LYS A 107 -10.31 26.83 -14.81
N LYS A 108 -9.81 26.50 -15.99
CA LYS A 108 -10.60 25.78 -17.01
C LYS A 108 -10.49 24.28 -16.80
N PRO A 109 -11.58 23.53 -16.98
CA PRO A 109 -11.54 22.08 -16.97
C PRO A 109 -10.87 21.57 -18.25
N PHE A 110 -10.10 20.48 -18.11
CA PHE A 110 -9.51 19.73 -19.23
C PHE A 110 -9.51 18.24 -18.91
N GLN A 111 -9.40 17.41 -19.93
CA GLN A 111 -9.26 15.97 -19.78
C GLN A 111 -7.82 15.56 -20.09
N ALA A 112 -7.32 14.59 -19.32
CA ALA A 112 -6.02 14.01 -19.52
C ALA A 112 -6.11 12.48 -19.44
N ASN A 113 -5.49 11.78 -20.38
CA ASN A 113 -5.32 10.34 -20.31
C ASN A 113 -4.04 10.00 -19.56
N VAL A 114 -4.14 9.11 -18.63
CA VAL A 114 -3.05 8.61 -17.81
C VAL A 114 -2.85 7.14 -18.10
N LEU A 115 -1.61 6.74 -18.37
CA LEU A 115 -1.24 5.34 -18.60
C LEU A 115 -0.65 4.76 -17.31
N LEU A 116 -1.40 3.90 -16.63
CA LEU A 116 -0.99 3.31 -15.36
C LEU A 116 0.06 2.19 -15.49
N ASP A 117 0.27 1.66 -16.68
CA ASP A 117 1.32 0.67 -16.98
C ASP A 117 2.70 1.30 -17.20
N GLN A 118 2.77 2.63 -17.30
CA GLN A 118 4.00 3.40 -17.46
C GLN A 118 4.51 4.03 -16.16
N LEU A 119 3.86 3.74 -15.03
CA LEU A 119 4.29 4.24 -13.73
C LEU A 119 5.66 3.65 -13.37
N SER A 120 6.60 4.51 -13.02
CA SER A 120 7.90 4.10 -12.49
C SER A 120 7.84 3.87 -10.99
N ILE A 121 8.80 3.12 -10.44
CA ILE A 121 8.96 3.00 -8.99
C ILE A 121 9.72 4.23 -8.48
N VAL A 122 9.31 4.78 -7.33
CA VAL A 122 10.04 5.84 -6.64
C VAL A 122 11.44 5.35 -6.30
N ASN A 123 12.46 6.05 -6.81
CA ASN A 123 13.87 5.78 -6.56
C ASN A 123 14.34 6.63 -5.37
N GLY A 124 14.03 6.19 -4.17
CA GLY A 124 14.50 6.80 -2.94
C GLY A 124 15.79 6.20 -2.39
N GLN A 125 16.14 6.58 -1.17
CA GLN A 125 17.24 5.98 -0.43
C GLN A 125 16.94 4.50 -0.18
N GLN A 126 17.96 3.65 -0.34
CA GLN A 126 17.79 2.23 0.03
C GLN A 126 17.74 2.10 1.56
N PRO A 127 16.79 1.31 2.10
CA PRO A 127 16.76 1.04 3.53
C PRO A 127 17.98 0.20 3.97
N SER A 128 18.25 0.24 5.26
CA SER A 128 19.24 -0.64 5.90
C SER A 128 18.83 -2.12 5.77
N GLU A 129 19.73 -3.03 6.11
CA GLU A 129 19.46 -4.49 6.06
C GLU A 129 18.29 -4.93 6.93
N ASP A 130 18.01 -4.19 8.02
CA ASP A 130 16.87 -4.38 8.91
C ASP A 130 15.55 -3.77 8.39
N GLY A 131 15.56 -3.20 7.19
CA GLY A 131 14.40 -2.57 6.56
C GLY A 131 14.06 -1.19 7.13
N THR A 132 15.00 -0.50 7.78
CA THR A 132 14.78 0.85 8.30
C THR A 132 15.42 1.93 7.44
N PHE A 133 14.80 3.10 7.41
CA PHE A 133 15.38 4.35 6.90
C PHE A 133 15.89 5.19 8.06
N SER A 134 16.98 5.94 7.83
CA SER A 134 17.56 6.80 8.85
C SER A 134 17.57 8.26 8.41
N ILE A 135 17.15 9.18 9.29
CA ILE A 135 17.12 10.62 9.05
C ILE A 135 17.58 11.40 10.28
N ASN A 136 18.33 12.49 10.07
CA ASN A 136 18.63 13.47 11.08
C ASN A 136 17.71 14.69 10.95
N LEU A 137 16.97 15.01 12.01
CA LEU A 137 16.04 16.12 12.01
C LEU A 137 16.74 17.46 12.24
N PRO A 138 16.40 18.52 11.46
CA PRO A 138 17.19 19.74 11.46
C PRO A 138 16.99 20.63 12.69
N LYS A 139 15.86 20.58 13.39
CA LYS A 139 15.58 21.43 14.54
C LYS A 139 15.88 20.75 15.87
N SER A 140 15.39 19.54 16.06
CA SER A 140 15.64 18.76 17.28
C SER A 140 17.02 18.11 17.29
N GLN A 141 17.73 18.06 16.16
CA GLN A 141 19.01 17.35 15.99
C GLN A 141 18.90 15.83 16.30
N ALA A 142 17.68 15.32 16.34
CA ALA A 142 17.43 13.91 16.65
C ALA A 142 17.69 13.02 15.42
N THR A 143 18.32 11.88 15.65
CA THR A 143 18.46 10.80 14.67
C THR A 143 17.30 9.84 14.84
N ILE A 144 16.54 9.62 13.77
CA ILE A 144 15.39 8.73 13.74
C ILE A 144 15.66 7.56 12.82
N LYS A 145 15.27 6.35 13.26
CA LYS A 145 15.07 5.21 12.35
C LYS A 145 13.58 4.93 12.24
N ALA A 146 13.12 4.73 11.01
CA ALA A 146 11.72 4.48 10.71
C ALA A 146 11.58 3.39 9.64
N LYS A 147 10.41 2.75 9.59
CA LYS A 147 10.05 1.76 8.59
C LYS A 147 8.69 2.11 7.98
N PRO A 148 8.41 1.72 6.73
CA PRO A 148 7.09 1.82 6.14
C PRO A 148 6.06 1.04 6.97
N LEU A 149 4.82 1.53 6.98
CA LEU A 149 3.72 0.80 7.58
C LEU A 149 3.31 -0.38 6.72
N SER A 150 2.95 -1.47 7.38
CA SER A 150 2.21 -2.55 6.74
C SER A 150 0.75 -2.14 6.49
N TYR A 151 0.12 -2.79 5.52
CA TYR A 151 -1.30 -2.57 5.22
C TYR A 151 -2.20 -2.84 6.43
N GLY A 152 -1.87 -3.85 7.24
CA GLY A 152 -2.56 -4.13 8.49
C GLY A 152 -2.46 -2.99 9.51
N GLU A 153 -1.29 -2.36 9.65
CA GLU A 153 -1.10 -1.19 10.52
C GLU A 153 -1.90 0.02 10.02
N ILE A 154 -1.97 0.24 8.70
CA ILE A 154 -2.79 1.31 8.10
C ILE A 154 -4.27 1.07 8.35
N MET A 155 -4.75 -0.16 8.18
CA MET A 155 -6.14 -0.51 8.50
C MET A 155 -6.46 -0.32 9.99
N GLU A 156 -5.53 -0.67 10.89
CA GLU A 156 -5.68 -0.41 12.32
C GLU A 156 -5.85 1.09 12.60
N LEU A 157 -4.97 1.94 12.02
CA LEU A 157 -5.07 3.39 12.17
C LEU A 157 -6.40 3.95 11.61
N SER A 158 -6.89 3.40 10.51
CA SER A 158 -8.18 3.77 9.93
C SER A 158 -9.34 3.43 10.85
N ARG A 159 -9.36 2.22 11.42
CA ARG A 159 -10.39 1.80 12.40
C ARG A 159 -10.36 2.64 13.68
N MET A 160 -9.17 2.95 14.18
CA MET A 160 -9.01 3.86 15.32
C MET A 160 -9.60 5.24 15.02
N ALA A 161 -9.42 5.75 13.79
CA ALA A 161 -9.97 7.03 13.38
C ALA A 161 -11.50 7.02 13.26
N GLU A 162 -12.10 5.92 12.79
CA GLU A 162 -13.55 5.76 12.69
C GLU A 162 -14.23 5.74 14.08
N THR A 163 -13.56 5.15 15.07
CA THR A 163 -14.07 5.04 16.44
C THR A 163 -13.68 6.20 17.34
N TYR A 164 -12.96 7.21 16.79
CA TYR A 164 -12.52 8.36 17.57
C TYR A 164 -13.70 9.25 17.99
N PRO A 165 -13.69 9.82 19.20
CA PRO A 165 -14.81 10.60 19.70
C PRO A 165 -15.20 11.76 18.77
N GLN A 166 -16.50 11.87 18.49
CA GLN A 166 -17.03 12.95 17.64
C GLN A 166 -16.69 14.33 18.22
N GLY A 167 -16.40 15.28 17.35
CA GLY A 167 -16.06 16.66 17.73
C GLY A 167 -14.62 16.87 18.18
N ARG A 168 -13.78 15.81 18.21
CA ARG A 168 -12.34 15.91 18.46
C ARG A 168 -11.53 15.73 17.18
N VAL A 169 -10.39 16.40 17.10
CA VAL A 169 -9.46 16.24 15.98
C VAL A 169 -8.73 14.91 16.11
N VAL A 170 -8.88 14.03 15.11
CA VAL A 170 -8.16 12.75 15.08
C VAL A 170 -6.67 12.99 14.87
N PRO A 171 -5.79 12.52 15.76
CA PRO A 171 -4.35 12.80 15.69
C PRO A 171 -3.62 11.87 14.70
N ARG A 172 -4.08 11.83 13.44
CA ARG A 172 -3.58 10.90 12.40
C ARG A 172 -2.07 11.00 12.18
N VAL A 173 -1.53 12.23 12.24
CA VAL A 173 -0.09 12.49 12.00
C VAL A 173 0.77 11.83 13.07
N THR A 174 0.47 12.07 14.34
CA THR A 174 1.25 11.51 15.46
C THR A 174 1.04 9.99 15.57
N TRP A 175 -0.16 9.49 15.29
CA TRP A 175 -0.41 8.04 15.27
C TRP A 175 0.42 7.33 14.20
N ARG A 176 0.44 7.88 12.97
CA ARG A 176 1.25 7.30 11.89
C ARG A 176 2.72 7.32 12.27
N MET A 177 3.25 8.47 12.70
CA MET A 177 4.65 8.61 13.10
C MET A 177 5.03 7.66 14.25
N ASN A 178 4.17 7.47 15.25
CA ASN A 178 4.41 6.53 16.36
C ASN A 178 4.48 5.06 15.91
N LYS A 179 3.82 4.71 14.82
CA LYS A 179 3.91 3.36 14.21
C LYS A 179 5.16 3.21 13.34
N GLU A 180 5.48 4.23 12.53
CA GLU A 180 6.63 4.23 11.62
C GLU A 180 7.97 4.29 12.36
N ILE A 181 8.08 5.15 13.38
CA ILE A 181 9.34 5.39 14.09
C ILE A 181 9.63 4.22 15.02
N VAL A 182 10.78 3.57 14.80
CA VAL A 182 11.24 2.42 15.57
C VAL A 182 12.35 2.76 16.55
N GLU A 183 13.09 3.85 16.31
CA GLU A 183 14.19 4.30 17.17
C GLU A 183 14.34 5.82 17.09
N VAL A 184 14.65 6.46 18.23
CA VAL A 184 15.01 7.88 18.34
C VAL A 184 16.27 7.98 19.18
N ASN A 185 17.37 8.52 18.64
CA ASN A 185 18.65 8.70 19.34
C ASN A 185 19.14 7.41 20.05
N GLY A 186 18.92 6.24 19.46
CA GLY A 186 19.29 4.95 20.01
C GLY A 186 18.27 4.33 20.97
N THR A 187 17.19 5.04 21.36
CA THR A 187 16.14 4.45 22.19
C THR A 187 15.03 3.85 21.33
N THR A 188 14.59 2.64 21.69
CA THR A 188 13.48 1.90 21.06
C THR A 188 12.25 1.82 21.96
N ASP A 189 12.28 2.49 23.12
CA ASP A 189 11.14 2.53 24.04
C ASP A 189 9.96 3.27 23.42
N LYS A 190 8.83 2.59 23.28
CA LYS A 190 7.65 3.14 22.61
C LYS A 190 7.04 4.35 23.34
N THR A 191 7.16 4.41 24.66
CA THR A 191 6.65 5.51 25.46
C THR A 191 7.52 6.77 25.25
N GLU A 192 8.83 6.59 25.21
CA GLU A 192 9.78 7.66 24.93
C GLU A 192 9.62 8.20 23.50
N ILE A 193 9.47 7.31 22.53
CA ILE A 193 9.20 7.68 21.13
C ILE A 193 7.89 8.48 21.02
N ALA A 194 6.82 8.04 21.70
CA ALA A 194 5.54 8.75 21.66
C ALA A 194 5.64 10.17 22.24
N LYS A 195 6.33 10.34 23.38
CA LYS A 195 6.61 11.67 23.97
C LYS A 195 7.42 12.56 23.02
N PHE A 196 8.43 11.98 22.36
CA PHE A 196 9.23 12.71 21.38
C PHE A 196 8.36 13.16 20.20
N VAL A 197 7.53 12.28 19.64
CA VAL A 197 6.64 12.60 18.52
C VAL A 197 5.64 13.71 18.88
N GLU A 198 5.06 13.68 20.08
CA GLU A 198 4.14 14.71 20.56
C GLU A 198 4.82 16.08 20.72
N SER A 199 6.09 16.11 21.13
CA SER A 199 6.87 17.34 21.32
C SER A 199 7.66 17.78 20.09
N MET A 200 7.59 17.01 18.97
CA MET A 200 8.38 17.28 17.77
C MET A 200 8.01 18.64 17.14
N PRO A 201 8.99 19.50 16.83
CA PRO A 201 8.72 20.73 16.07
C PRO A 201 8.01 20.46 14.75
N ILE A 202 7.06 21.31 14.37
CA ILE A 202 6.29 21.14 13.10
C ILE A 202 7.22 21.06 11.89
N PHE A 203 8.32 21.81 11.89
CA PHE A 203 9.29 21.76 10.80
C PHE A 203 9.92 20.35 10.66
N ASP A 204 10.33 19.75 11.77
CA ASP A 204 10.89 18.40 11.82
C ASP A 204 9.85 17.35 11.41
N SER A 205 8.62 17.49 11.90
CA SER A 205 7.49 16.62 11.49
C SER A 205 7.23 16.67 9.97
N LYS A 206 7.29 17.87 9.36
CA LYS A 206 7.14 18.01 7.90
C LYS A 206 8.34 17.41 7.16
N THR A 207 9.55 17.64 7.65
CA THR A 207 10.78 17.09 7.08
C THR A 207 10.78 15.57 7.11
N TYR A 208 10.40 15.00 8.26
CA TYR A 208 10.28 13.55 8.43
C TYR A 208 9.26 12.94 7.46
N ARG A 209 8.04 13.49 7.40
CA ARG A 209 7.00 12.95 6.52
C ARG A 209 7.36 13.05 5.04
N LYS A 210 7.98 14.18 4.64
CA LYS A 210 8.49 14.31 3.28
C LYS A 210 9.58 13.29 3.00
N PHE A 211 10.50 13.06 3.94
CA PHE A 211 11.54 12.05 3.80
C PHE A 211 10.96 10.65 3.61
N MET A 212 9.94 10.25 4.41
CA MET A 212 9.28 8.96 4.24
C MET A 212 8.59 8.88 2.87
N ASP A 213 7.84 9.92 2.47
CA ASP A 213 7.15 9.98 1.18
C ASP A 213 8.10 9.86 -0.02
N ASP A 214 9.28 10.49 0.06
CA ASP A 214 10.31 10.46 -0.98
C ASP A 214 11.08 9.11 -1.05
N ASN A 215 11.04 8.28 0.01
CA ASN A 215 11.89 7.09 0.13
C ASN A 215 11.12 5.77 0.27
N GLU A 216 9.84 5.79 0.65
CA GLU A 216 9.02 4.58 0.68
C GLU A 216 8.88 4.00 -0.74
N PRO A 217 9.17 2.68 -0.92
CA PRO A 217 8.98 2.04 -2.21
C PRO A 217 7.50 2.02 -2.61
N LYS A 218 7.18 2.70 -3.69
CA LYS A 218 5.82 2.81 -4.25
C LYS A 218 5.89 3.15 -5.74
N LEU A 219 4.78 3.11 -6.42
CA LEU A 219 4.66 3.64 -7.76
C LEU A 219 4.64 5.18 -7.73
N ASP A 220 5.37 5.81 -8.64
CA ASP A 220 5.45 7.28 -8.73
C ASP A 220 4.22 7.85 -9.42
N MET A 221 3.21 8.19 -8.62
CA MET A 221 1.99 8.83 -9.10
C MET A 221 2.15 10.33 -9.40
N SER A 222 3.31 10.93 -9.05
CA SER A 222 3.59 12.36 -9.28
C SER A 222 4.05 12.65 -10.72
N ARG A 223 4.51 11.62 -11.44
CA ARG A 223 5.02 11.70 -12.82
C ARG A 223 4.13 10.96 -13.79
N VAL A 224 2.86 11.28 -13.75
CA VAL A 224 1.91 10.70 -14.67
C VAL A 224 2.15 11.24 -16.06
N VAL A 225 2.44 10.35 -17.01
CA VAL A 225 2.58 10.74 -18.42
C VAL A 225 1.20 11.03 -18.96
N ILE A 226 0.97 12.29 -19.31
CA ILE A 226 -0.22 12.71 -20.06
C ILE A 226 0.05 12.40 -21.53
N ALA A 227 -0.72 11.47 -22.08
CA ALA A 227 -0.65 11.14 -23.51
C ALA A 227 -1.43 12.14 -24.34
#